data_37152449bbe232d99859b92dd8697c61
#
_entry.id   37152449bbe232d99859b92dd8697c61
#
_cell.length_a   1.000
_cell.length_b   1.000
_cell.length_c   1.000
_cell.angle_alpha   90.00
_cell.angle_beta   90.00
_cell.angle_gamma   90.00
#
_symmetry.space_group_name_H-M   'P 1'
#
loop_
_entity.id
_entity.type
_entity.pdbx_description
1 polymer ?
#
loop_
_entity_poly.entity_id
_entity_poly.type
_entity_poly.pdbx_seq_one_letter_code
_entity_poly.pdbx_strand_id
1 'polypeptide(L)'
;MFRDFGDDAIYAYGSIVTIEDGAVFENIRKGSAVFATGSVQNTDDKSSEVIVNGGTFRNNLYSCLSILGQSKLTVNGGLFENNVVSNTKGGAAILGDSAGAEITVNGGIYRNNALTAETGTMSIGTVLLATNGCKVTVTGGEFYGNTCASAENGNGFACSGTNAADITLKLKTGTDLSNAPFFWNTP
;
A
#
# COMPACT_ATOMS: atom_id res chain seq x y z
N MET A 1 -13.23 6.77 -14.67
CA MET A 1 -13.41 7.13 -13.24
C MET A 1 -14.15 6.00 -12.54
N PHE A 2 -13.62 5.53 -11.42
CA PHE A 2 -14.19 4.54 -10.51
C PHE A 2 -14.58 5.26 -9.22
N ARG A 3 -15.88 5.31 -8.89
CA ARG A 3 -16.38 6.13 -7.79
C ARG A 3 -17.46 5.42 -7.00
N ASP A 4 -17.47 5.68 -5.68
CA ASP A 4 -18.54 5.29 -4.76
C ASP A 4 -18.81 3.79 -4.67
N PHE A 5 -17.77 2.97 -4.88
CA PHE A 5 -17.87 1.52 -4.71
C PHE A 5 -18.00 1.15 -3.22
N GLY A 6 -18.90 0.25 -2.94
CA GLY A 6 -19.08 -0.31 -1.60
C GLY A 6 -18.12 -1.47 -1.29
N ASP A 7 -17.38 -1.95 -2.29
CA ASP A 7 -16.41 -3.03 -2.21
C ASP A 7 -15.26 -2.74 -3.17
N ASP A 8 -14.40 -3.71 -3.50
CA ASP A 8 -13.27 -3.51 -4.41
C ASP A 8 -13.75 -2.96 -5.76
N ALA A 9 -13.09 -1.91 -6.26
CA ALA A 9 -13.41 -1.38 -7.58
C ALA A 9 -12.84 -2.27 -8.68
N ILE A 10 -11.68 -2.87 -8.45
CA ILE A 10 -11.07 -3.88 -9.32
C ILE A 10 -10.61 -5.05 -8.46
N TYR A 11 -11.06 -6.25 -8.79
CA TYR A 11 -10.60 -7.50 -8.22
C TYR A 11 -9.81 -8.27 -9.28
N ALA A 12 -8.51 -8.50 -9.03
CA ALA A 12 -7.61 -9.20 -9.93
C ALA A 12 -7.19 -10.55 -9.34
N TYR A 13 -7.41 -11.62 -10.10
CA TYR A 13 -6.94 -12.97 -9.78
C TYR A 13 -6.31 -13.62 -11.01
N GLY A 14 -5.03 -13.92 -10.95
CA GLY A 14 -4.28 -14.46 -12.09
C GLY A 14 -4.27 -13.53 -13.30
N SER A 15 -4.24 -12.22 -13.08
CA SER A 15 -4.47 -11.21 -14.12
C SER A 15 -3.47 -10.07 -14.01
N ILE A 16 -3.26 -9.36 -15.11
CA ILE A 16 -2.45 -8.14 -15.15
C ILE A 16 -3.39 -6.94 -15.19
N VAL A 17 -3.18 -5.99 -14.29
CA VAL A 17 -3.89 -4.72 -14.23
C VAL A 17 -2.90 -3.58 -14.38
N THR A 18 -3.08 -2.73 -15.38
CA THR A 18 -2.27 -1.53 -15.57
C THR A 18 -3.13 -0.29 -15.37
N ILE A 19 -2.68 0.61 -14.52
CA ILE A 19 -3.31 1.90 -14.21
C ILE A 19 -2.45 3.01 -14.82
N GLU A 20 -3.05 3.76 -15.72
CA GLU A 20 -2.39 4.85 -16.44
C GLU A 20 -2.90 6.22 -15.97
N ASP A 21 -2.25 7.28 -16.44
CA ASP A 21 -2.68 8.64 -16.19
C ASP A 21 -4.14 8.86 -16.63
N GLY A 22 -4.85 9.70 -15.85
CA GLY A 22 -6.26 9.99 -16.06
C GLY A 22 -7.22 8.98 -15.42
N ALA A 23 -6.75 7.82 -14.95
CA ALA A 23 -7.57 6.94 -14.11
C ALA A 23 -7.83 7.61 -12.74
N VAL A 24 -9.07 7.55 -12.26
CA VAL A 24 -9.44 8.12 -10.96
C VAL A 24 -10.23 7.10 -10.15
N PHE A 25 -9.77 6.83 -8.93
CA PHE A 25 -10.40 5.98 -7.93
C PHE A 25 -10.74 6.83 -6.70
N GLU A 26 -12.02 7.04 -6.45
CA GLU A 26 -12.43 7.87 -5.32
C GLU A 26 -13.63 7.34 -4.56
N ASN A 27 -13.67 7.58 -3.25
CA ASN A 27 -14.76 7.21 -2.35
C ASN A 27 -15.04 5.69 -2.32
N ILE A 28 -14.02 4.86 -2.45
CA ILE A 28 -14.13 3.42 -2.23
C ILE A 28 -14.22 3.18 -0.72
N ARG A 29 -15.27 2.51 -0.24
CA ARG A 29 -15.64 2.59 1.17
C ARG A 29 -15.31 1.36 2.01
N LYS A 30 -15.37 0.16 1.47
CA LYS A 30 -15.19 -1.09 2.23
C LYS A 30 -14.11 -2.00 1.66
N GLY A 31 -13.80 -1.86 0.39
CA GLY A 31 -12.76 -2.59 -0.32
C GLY A 31 -11.66 -1.67 -0.83
N SER A 32 -10.76 -2.22 -1.60
CA SER A 32 -9.63 -1.52 -2.21
C SER A 32 -10.01 -0.91 -3.57
N ALA A 33 -9.30 0.11 -4.00
CA ALA A 33 -9.40 0.56 -5.39
C ALA A 33 -8.95 -0.58 -6.34
N VAL A 34 -7.87 -1.27 -5.98
CA VAL A 34 -7.44 -2.51 -6.64
C VAL A 34 -7.08 -3.54 -5.58
N PHE A 35 -7.78 -4.65 -5.59
CA PHE A 35 -7.46 -5.83 -4.81
C PHE A 35 -6.88 -6.89 -5.76
N ALA A 36 -5.62 -7.25 -5.55
CA ALA A 36 -4.94 -8.26 -6.34
C ALA A 36 -4.53 -9.43 -5.47
N THR A 37 -4.88 -10.63 -5.89
CA THR A 37 -4.48 -11.84 -5.21
C THR A 37 -4.06 -12.91 -6.22
N GLY A 38 -3.29 -13.86 -5.76
CA GLY A 38 -2.89 -15.05 -6.49
C GLY A 38 -3.05 -16.28 -5.63
N SER A 39 -2.61 -17.42 -6.13
CA SER A 39 -2.63 -18.67 -5.35
C SER A 39 -1.81 -18.52 -4.06
N VAL A 40 -2.39 -18.89 -2.95
CA VAL A 40 -1.70 -18.86 -1.63
C VAL A 40 -0.96 -20.19 -1.37
N GLN A 41 -1.26 -21.23 -2.11
CA GLN A 41 -0.81 -22.59 -1.83
C GLN A 41 -0.09 -23.29 -2.98
N ASN A 42 0.50 -22.58 -3.92
CA ASN A 42 1.31 -23.17 -5.01
C ASN A 42 0.58 -24.21 -5.89
N THR A 43 -0.73 -24.31 -5.84
CA THR A 43 -1.47 -25.33 -6.57
C THR A 43 -1.86 -24.91 -7.99
N ASP A 44 -1.88 -23.62 -8.30
CA ASP A 44 -2.43 -23.11 -9.56
C ASP A 44 -1.51 -22.16 -10.34
N ASP A 45 -0.30 -21.87 -9.94
CA ASP A 45 0.62 -20.89 -10.57
C ASP A 45 -0.02 -19.52 -10.95
N LYS A 46 -1.16 -19.19 -10.35
CA LYS A 46 -1.87 -17.94 -10.61
C LYS A 46 -1.28 -16.84 -9.76
N SER A 47 -0.64 -15.90 -10.41
CA SER A 47 -0.19 -14.66 -9.81
C SER A 47 -0.88 -13.49 -10.50
N SER A 48 -1.19 -12.45 -9.75
CA SER A 48 -1.66 -11.19 -10.34
C SER A 48 -0.52 -10.18 -10.37
N GLU A 49 -0.52 -9.32 -11.36
CA GLU A 49 0.43 -8.22 -11.46
C GLU A 49 -0.34 -6.91 -11.58
N VAL A 50 0.01 -5.94 -10.74
CA VAL A 50 -0.54 -4.59 -10.80
C VAL A 50 0.59 -3.62 -11.10
N ILE A 51 0.40 -2.82 -12.15
CA ILE A 51 1.35 -1.79 -12.58
C ILE A 51 0.63 -0.45 -12.52
N VAL A 52 1.15 0.47 -11.72
CA VAL A 52 0.60 1.83 -11.58
C VAL A 52 1.61 2.80 -12.17
N ASN A 53 1.33 3.27 -13.39
CA ASN A 53 2.15 4.26 -14.07
C ASN A 53 1.69 5.69 -13.75
N GLY A 54 0.42 5.84 -13.33
CA GLY A 54 -0.18 7.13 -13.03
C GLY A 54 -1.53 6.98 -12.33
N GLY A 55 -2.43 7.93 -12.53
CA GLY A 55 -3.77 7.94 -11.95
C GLY A 55 -3.85 8.60 -10.57
N THR A 56 -5.08 8.78 -10.09
CA THR A 56 -5.38 9.42 -8.80
C THR A 56 -6.22 8.50 -7.94
N PHE A 57 -5.77 8.28 -6.71
CA PHE A 57 -6.43 7.51 -5.67
C PHE A 57 -6.71 8.45 -4.49
N ARG A 58 -7.98 8.82 -4.30
CA ARG A 58 -8.31 9.84 -3.30
C ARG A 58 -9.59 9.54 -2.53
N ASN A 59 -9.62 10.01 -1.27
CA ASN A 59 -10.79 9.93 -0.40
C ASN A 59 -11.31 8.49 -0.21
N ASN A 60 -10.44 7.49 -0.36
CA ASN A 60 -10.79 6.09 -0.13
C ASN A 60 -10.73 5.78 1.37
N LEU A 61 -11.60 4.90 1.84
CA LEU A 61 -11.72 4.52 3.26
C LEU A 61 -11.11 3.14 3.55
N TYR A 62 -10.37 2.61 2.61
CA TYR A 62 -9.60 1.38 2.71
C TYR A 62 -8.28 1.53 1.93
N SER A 63 -7.40 0.53 1.99
CA SER A 63 -6.15 0.58 1.20
C SER A 63 -6.44 0.77 -0.28
N CYS A 64 -5.77 1.71 -0.93
CA CYS A 64 -5.98 1.90 -2.37
C CYS A 64 -5.56 0.66 -3.15
N LEU A 65 -4.41 0.07 -2.80
CA LEU A 65 -3.86 -1.11 -3.44
C LEU A 65 -3.63 -2.20 -2.38
N SER A 66 -4.33 -3.32 -2.49
CA SER A 66 -4.15 -4.48 -1.63
C SER A 66 -3.60 -5.65 -2.43
N ILE A 67 -2.44 -6.17 -2.01
CA ILE A 67 -1.65 -7.16 -2.71
C ILE A 67 -1.46 -8.39 -1.82
N LEU A 68 -2.04 -9.50 -2.22
CA LEU A 68 -2.06 -10.73 -1.46
C LEU A 68 -1.60 -11.95 -2.29
N GLY A 69 -1.34 -13.05 -1.61
CA GLY A 69 -0.90 -14.28 -2.28
C GLY A 69 0.42 -14.10 -3.01
N GLN A 70 0.55 -14.71 -4.18
CA GLN A 70 1.73 -14.61 -5.04
C GLN A 70 1.57 -13.47 -6.05
N SER A 71 1.22 -12.27 -5.60
CA SER A 71 0.95 -11.15 -6.49
C SER A 71 2.05 -10.11 -6.42
N LYS A 72 2.19 -9.33 -7.50
CA LYS A 72 3.19 -8.29 -7.62
C LYS A 72 2.55 -6.93 -7.84
N LEU A 73 3.16 -5.91 -7.24
CA LEU A 73 2.83 -4.52 -7.47
C LEU A 73 4.08 -3.74 -7.86
N THR A 74 3.95 -2.96 -8.92
CA THR A 74 4.95 -1.95 -9.29
C THR A 74 4.26 -0.59 -9.38
N VAL A 75 4.70 0.37 -8.56
CA VAL A 75 4.22 1.75 -8.60
C VAL A 75 5.31 2.63 -9.17
N ASN A 76 5.11 3.11 -10.40
CA ASN A 76 6.02 4.02 -11.09
C ASN A 76 5.59 5.48 -10.94
N GLY A 77 4.32 5.73 -10.65
CA GLY A 77 3.75 7.06 -10.52
C GLY A 77 2.37 7.04 -9.85
N GLY A 78 1.62 8.13 -10.00
CA GLY A 78 0.28 8.29 -9.45
C GLY A 78 0.23 9.16 -8.21
N LEU A 79 -0.98 9.63 -7.90
CA LEU A 79 -1.28 10.46 -6.75
C LEU A 79 -2.18 9.69 -5.77
N PHE A 80 -1.70 9.51 -4.55
CA PHE A 80 -2.41 8.89 -3.43
C PHE A 80 -2.65 9.95 -2.35
N GLU A 81 -3.86 10.50 -2.31
CA GLU A 81 -4.12 11.64 -1.42
C GLU A 81 -5.42 11.52 -0.63
N ASN A 82 -5.39 12.01 0.61
CA ASN A 82 -6.57 12.12 1.46
C ASN A 82 -7.28 10.77 1.68
N ASN A 83 -6.56 9.65 1.57
CA ASN A 83 -7.12 8.34 1.87
C ASN A 83 -7.08 8.10 3.38
N VAL A 84 -8.16 7.56 3.93
CA VAL A 84 -8.30 7.37 5.37
C VAL A 84 -8.62 5.93 5.70
N VAL A 85 -7.77 5.29 6.47
CA VAL A 85 -8.02 3.93 6.98
C VAL A 85 -8.34 4.00 8.46
N SER A 86 -9.49 3.47 8.84
CA SER A 86 -9.98 3.46 10.23
C SER A 86 -9.93 2.08 10.90
N ASN A 87 -9.42 1.08 10.21
CA ASN A 87 -9.31 -0.27 10.74
C ASN A 87 -7.87 -0.64 11.09
N THR A 88 -7.70 -1.76 11.79
CA THR A 88 -6.42 -2.28 12.25
C THR A 88 -5.52 -2.88 11.16
N LYS A 89 -5.96 -2.82 9.91
CA LYS A 89 -5.25 -3.40 8.75
C LYS A 89 -4.56 -2.35 7.89
N GLY A 90 -4.05 -1.30 8.45
CA GLY A 90 -3.32 -0.15 7.91
C GLY A 90 -2.87 -0.12 6.46
N GLY A 91 -2.12 0.92 6.09
CA GLY A 91 -1.65 1.11 4.71
C GLY A 91 -2.70 1.80 3.83
N ALA A 92 -2.94 3.11 4.06
CA ALA A 92 -3.97 3.82 3.30
C ALA A 92 -3.70 3.84 1.79
N ALA A 93 -2.45 3.84 1.37
CA ALA A 93 -2.13 3.70 -0.04
C ALA A 93 -1.90 2.24 -0.42
N ILE A 94 -1.08 1.48 0.32
CA ILE A 94 -0.65 0.15 -0.06
C ILE A 94 -0.69 -0.81 1.13
N LEU A 95 -1.33 -1.95 0.94
CA LEU A 95 -1.28 -3.10 1.84
C LEU A 95 -0.66 -4.30 1.09
N GLY A 96 0.42 -4.85 1.62
CA GLY A 96 0.99 -6.11 1.19
C GLY A 96 0.82 -7.17 2.28
N ASP A 97 0.18 -8.28 1.98
CA ASP A 97 -0.09 -9.32 2.96
C ASP A 97 0.09 -10.70 2.34
N SER A 98 1.20 -11.29 2.54
CA SER A 98 1.57 -12.69 2.26
C SER A 98 3.05 -12.82 1.90
N ALA A 99 3.65 -13.94 2.20
CA ALA A 99 5.06 -14.22 1.90
C ALA A 99 5.41 -14.23 0.39
N GLY A 100 4.40 -14.44 -0.48
CA GLY A 100 4.57 -14.38 -1.93
C GLY A 100 4.30 -13.01 -2.54
N ALA A 101 3.80 -12.05 -1.76
CA ALA A 101 3.54 -10.72 -2.25
C ALA A 101 4.84 -9.91 -2.38
N GLU A 102 5.02 -9.28 -3.54
CA GLU A 102 6.19 -8.44 -3.83
C GLU A 102 5.72 -7.04 -4.27
N ILE A 103 6.24 -6.00 -3.64
CA ILE A 103 5.88 -4.62 -3.90
C ILE A 103 7.13 -3.81 -4.25
N THR A 104 7.10 -3.11 -5.36
CA THR A 104 8.13 -2.16 -5.77
C THR A 104 7.53 -0.77 -5.94
N VAL A 105 8.04 0.20 -5.20
CA VAL A 105 7.65 1.61 -5.29
C VAL A 105 8.81 2.40 -5.89
N ASN A 106 8.69 2.77 -7.15
CA ASN A 106 9.67 3.55 -7.89
C ASN A 106 9.35 5.05 -7.91
N GLY A 107 8.10 5.41 -7.62
CA GLY A 107 7.63 6.79 -7.71
C GLY A 107 6.25 6.97 -7.08
N GLY A 108 5.58 8.06 -7.46
CA GLY A 108 4.28 8.44 -6.94
C GLY A 108 4.35 9.51 -5.85
N ILE A 109 3.22 10.16 -5.62
CA ILE A 109 3.04 11.17 -4.57
C ILE A 109 2.03 10.62 -3.56
N TYR A 110 2.45 10.53 -2.31
CA TYR A 110 1.67 10.00 -1.19
C TYR A 110 1.51 11.11 -0.15
N ARG A 111 0.34 11.77 -0.16
CA ARG A 111 0.14 12.93 0.70
C ARG A 111 -1.17 12.94 1.44
N ASN A 112 -1.15 13.48 2.65
CA ASN A 112 -2.33 13.72 3.47
C ASN A 112 -3.18 12.45 3.68
N ASN A 113 -2.55 11.27 3.63
CA ASN A 113 -3.23 10.04 3.99
C ASN A 113 -3.25 9.89 5.50
N ALA A 114 -4.29 9.27 6.04
CA ALA A 114 -4.46 9.14 7.47
C ALA A 114 -4.81 7.71 7.88
N LEU A 115 -4.21 7.29 8.98
CA LEU A 115 -4.62 6.14 9.75
C LEU A 115 -5.28 6.64 11.04
N THR A 116 -6.58 6.42 11.17
CA THR A 116 -7.36 6.90 12.33
C THR A 116 -7.66 5.82 13.35
N ALA A 117 -7.26 4.58 13.11
CA ALA A 117 -7.42 3.50 14.09
C ALA A 117 -6.56 3.73 15.32
N GLU A 118 -7.17 3.77 16.46
CA GLU A 118 -6.49 3.71 17.77
C GLU A 118 -6.25 2.23 18.11
N THR A 119 -5.07 1.72 17.81
CA THR A 119 -4.77 0.31 18.11
C THR A 119 -3.53 0.17 18.95
N GLY A 120 -3.67 -0.46 20.09
CA GLY A 120 -2.61 -0.66 21.09
C GLY A 120 -1.68 -1.84 20.83
N THR A 121 -1.72 -2.54 19.71
CA THR A 121 -0.96 -3.79 19.57
C THR A 121 -0.41 -4.14 18.20
N MET A 122 -0.67 -3.37 17.16
CA MET A 122 -0.14 -3.69 15.81
C MET A 122 0.53 -2.47 15.21
N SER A 123 1.74 -2.66 14.74
CA SER A 123 2.45 -1.63 13.97
C SER A 123 1.76 -1.46 12.64
N ILE A 124 1.34 -0.24 12.35
CA ILE A 124 0.56 0.09 11.17
C ILE A 124 1.23 1.26 10.48
N GLY A 125 1.55 1.10 9.18
CA GLY A 125 2.07 2.19 8.37
C GLY A 125 0.92 2.95 7.70
N THR A 126 0.93 4.26 7.79
CA THR A 126 -0.12 5.08 7.17
C THR A 126 -0.10 4.96 5.66
N VAL A 127 1.05 5.02 5.03
CA VAL A 127 1.17 4.91 3.58
C VAL A 127 1.19 3.46 3.14
N LEU A 128 2.09 2.66 3.72
CA LEU A 128 2.30 1.28 3.35
C LEU A 128 2.41 0.39 4.59
N LEU A 129 1.67 -0.70 4.58
CA LEU A 129 1.82 -1.79 5.53
C LEU A 129 2.23 -3.05 4.78
N ALA A 130 3.31 -3.70 5.22
CA ALA A 130 3.75 -5.01 4.79
C ALA A 130 3.60 -6.02 5.93
N THR A 131 2.90 -7.12 5.68
CA THR A 131 2.65 -8.16 6.69
C THR A 131 2.95 -9.55 6.14
N ASN A 132 3.10 -10.51 7.06
CA ASN A 132 3.17 -11.94 6.76
C ASN A 132 4.22 -12.33 5.69
N GLY A 133 5.41 -11.71 5.75
CA GLY A 133 6.52 -12.03 4.85
C GLY A 133 6.46 -11.35 3.49
N CYS A 134 5.58 -10.37 3.30
CA CYS A 134 5.57 -9.53 2.10
C CYS A 134 6.91 -8.80 1.93
N LYS A 135 7.42 -8.75 0.71
CA LYS A 135 8.66 -8.05 0.37
C LYS A 135 8.37 -6.71 -0.30
N VAL A 136 8.98 -5.66 0.22
CA VAL A 136 8.82 -4.30 -0.31
C VAL A 136 10.17 -3.69 -0.65
N THR A 137 10.25 -3.07 -1.82
CA THR A 137 11.40 -2.26 -2.24
C THR A 137 10.91 -0.87 -2.61
N VAL A 138 11.47 0.15 -1.95
CA VAL A 138 11.16 1.56 -2.26
C VAL A 138 12.41 2.21 -2.81
N THR A 139 12.34 2.69 -4.05
CA THR A 139 13.44 3.35 -4.76
C THR A 139 13.15 4.82 -5.04
N GLY A 140 11.91 5.27 -4.86
CA GLY A 140 11.50 6.65 -5.11
C GLY A 140 10.10 6.94 -4.55
N GLY A 141 9.62 8.15 -4.84
CA GLY A 141 8.33 8.66 -4.39
C GLY A 141 8.47 9.87 -3.47
N GLU A 142 7.38 10.61 -3.34
CA GLU A 142 7.26 11.77 -2.46
C GLU A 142 6.23 11.46 -1.36
N PHE A 143 6.62 11.63 -0.10
CA PHE A 143 5.82 11.23 1.07
C PHE A 143 5.72 12.40 2.04
N TYR A 144 4.56 13.04 2.17
CA TYR A 144 4.38 14.18 3.09
C TYR A 144 2.95 14.35 3.59
N GLY A 145 2.81 14.96 4.77
CA GLY A 145 1.50 15.24 5.38
C GLY A 145 0.70 14.00 5.77
N ASN A 146 1.30 12.79 5.75
CA ASN A 146 0.64 11.57 6.17
C ASN A 146 0.64 11.48 7.69
N THR A 147 -0.49 11.06 8.29
CA THR A 147 -0.67 11.10 9.74
C THR A 147 -1.18 9.77 10.28
N CYS A 148 -0.76 9.45 11.50
CA CYS A 148 -1.26 8.31 12.25
C CYS A 148 -1.82 8.78 13.60
N ALA A 149 -2.98 8.26 14.01
CA ALA A 149 -3.60 8.61 15.28
C ALA A 149 -2.81 8.12 16.51
N SER A 150 -2.07 7.03 16.38
CA SER A 150 -1.24 6.49 17.45
C SER A 150 0.21 6.92 17.32
N ALA A 151 0.80 7.45 18.38
CA ALA A 151 2.22 7.81 18.42
C ALA A 151 3.17 6.60 18.29
N GLU A 152 2.66 5.41 18.53
CA GLU A 152 3.41 4.15 18.43
C GLU A 152 3.46 3.58 17.00
N ASN A 153 2.69 4.15 16.09
CA ASN A 153 2.60 3.71 14.69
C ASN A 153 3.35 4.67 13.76
N GLY A 154 3.88 4.13 12.66
CA GLY A 154 4.63 4.93 11.69
C GLY A 154 3.72 5.78 10.79
N ASN A 155 4.07 7.05 10.61
CA ASN A 155 3.39 7.92 9.64
C ASN A 155 3.69 7.58 8.17
N GLY A 156 4.61 6.66 7.91
CA GLY A 156 5.01 6.23 6.57
C GLY A 156 4.78 4.75 6.36
N PHE A 157 5.79 3.95 6.65
CA PHE A 157 5.83 2.53 6.36
C PHE A 157 5.89 1.69 7.64
N ALA A 158 5.30 0.51 7.63
CA ALA A 158 5.46 -0.47 8.69
C ALA A 158 5.55 -1.89 8.14
N CYS A 159 6.29 -2.72 8.88
CA CYS A 159 6.31 -4.17 8.73
C CYS A 159 5.76 -4.81 9.99
N SER A 160 4.87 -5.76 9.86
CA SER A 160 4.35 -6.51 10.99
C SER A 160 3.93 -7.93 10.60
N GLY A 161 3.63 -8.76 11.59
CA GLY A 161 3.12 -10.11 11.36
C GLY A 161 4.01 -11.21 11.93
N THR A 162 3.51 -12.44 11.88
CA THR A 162 4.19 -13.63 12.40
C THR A 162 5.41 -14.07 11.58
N ASN A 163 5.43 -13.73 10.30
CA ASN A 163 6.60 -13.90 9.42
C ASN A 163 7.17 -12.52 9.13
N ALA A 164 8.48 -12.37 9.28
CA ALA A 164 9.14 -11.10 9.00
C ALA A 164 8.84 -10.63 7.58
N ALA A 165 8.28 -9.44 7.46
CA ALA A 165 8.18 -8.72 6.20
C ALA A 165 9.41 -7.82 6.07
N ASP A 166 9.91 -7.67 4.84
CA ASP A 166 11.10 -6.89 4.58
C ASP A 166 10.76 -5.63 3.80
N ILE A 167 11.14 -4.46 4.32
CA ILE A 167 11.12 -3.23 3.54
C ILE A 167 12.57 -2.78 3.29
N THR A 168 12.95 -2.75 2.03
CA THR A 168 14.25 -2.24 1.59
C THR A 168 14.09 -0.84 1.01
N LEU A 169 14.80 0.14 1.59
CA LEU A 169 14.90 1.47 1.03
C LEU A 169 16.20 1.63 0.25
N LYS A 170 16.06 2.13 -0.95
CA LYS A 170 17.17 2.52 -1.81
C LYS A 170 17.09 4.03 -2.09
N LEU A 171 17.53 4.83 -1.14
CA LEU A 171 17.50 6.28 -1.28
C LEU A 171 18.61 6.75 -2.23
N LYS A 172 18.30 7.76 -3.04
CA LYS A 172 19.31 8.42 -3.88
C LYS A 172 20.32 9.15 -2.99
N THR A 173 21.58 9.17 -3.41
CA THR A 173 22.62 9.99 -2.74
C THR A 173 22.18 11.45 -2.68
N GLY A 174 22.25 12.07 -1.50
CA GLY A 174 21.83 13.46 -1.29
C GLY A 174 20.33 13.63 -1.00
N THR A 175 19.57 12.56 -0.81
CA THR A 175 18.19 12.67 -0.34
C THR A 175 18.16 13.29 1.05
N ASP A 176 17.38 14.36 1.21
CA ASP A 176 17.14 14.98 2.51
C ASP A 176 16.21 14.05 3.33
N LEU A 177 16.75 13.51 4.40
CA LEU A 177 16.04 12.62 5.32
C LEU A 177 15.35 13.35 6.47
N SER A 178 15.42 14.67 6.55
CA SER A 178 14.81 15.46 7.63
C SER A 178 13.29 15.30 7.69
N ASN A 179 12.66 14.97 6.55
CA ASN A 179 11.25 14.67 6.41
C ASN A 179 11.00 13.23 5.93
N ALA A 180 11.97 12.35 6.06
CA ALA A 180 11.82 10.97 5.65
C ALA A 180 10.70 10.30 6.44
N PRO A 181 9.94 9.39 5.82
CA PRO A 181 8.93 8.63 6.53
C PRO A 181 9.58 7.79 7.62
N PHE A 182 8.96 7.76 8.78
CA PHE A 182 9.43 6.93 9.88
C PHE A 182 9.14 5.47 9.55
N PHE A 183 10.15 4.64 9.76
CA PHE A 183 10.01 3.20 9.67
C PHE A 183 9.78 2.62 11.04
N TRP A 184 8.83 1.72 11.11
CA TRP A 184 8.66 0.86 12.25
C TRP A 184 8.73 -0.59 11.78
N ASN A 185 9.69 -1.32 12.31
CA ASN A 185 9.80 -2.76 12.13
C ASN A 185 9.55 -3.41 13.49
N THR A 186 8.45 -4.13 13.62
CA THR A 186 8.21 -4.98 14.78
C THR A 186 8.58 -6.42 14.43
N PRO A 187 9.36 -7.08 15.29
CA PRO A 187 9.69 -8.48 15.11
C PRO A 187 8.45 -9.40 15.15
#